data_02f37953d92a77195ad3cf916a7ac7f2
#
_entry.id   02f37953d92a77195ad3cf916a7ac7f2
#
_cell.length_a   1.000
_cell.length_b   1.000
_cell.length_c   1.000
_cell.angle_alpha   90.00
_cell.angle_beta   90.00
_cell.angle_gamma   90.00
#
_symmetry.space_group_name_H-M   'P 1'
#
loop_
_entity.id
_entity.type
_entity.pdbx_description
1 polymer ?
#
loop_
_entity_poly.entity_id
_entity_poly.type
_entity_poly.pdbx_seq_one_letter_code
_entity_poly.pdbx_strand_id
1 'polypeptide(L)'
;EILIGLVGSEMCIRDSLRVVRKPRLEMKIDKGDISVNVSQMSDGEKCTMALFGDLARRLTLANPNKVNPLMGNGVVLIDEIELHMHPSWQRKVLKKLKDTFPNIQFIITTHSPIVLSEADDDYKLLYTHMTDKGVDVEPVGRMDGYDTSAVLEQFMGTKSINEKTERYIHLMYKDIQNGNYAEAKEKVDELASMTSENHPDVIMARMELKRRNG
;
A
#
# COMPACT_ATOMS: atom_id res chain seq x y z
N GLU A 1 -0.02 -17.19 20.60
CA GLU A 1 -1.23 -16.93 19.76
C GLU A 1 -1.28 -15.53 19.13
N ILE A 2 -0.31 -14.65 19.38
CA ILE A 2 -0.37 -13.22 19.08
C ILE A 2 0.04 -12.89 17.63
N LEU A 3 0.76 -13.76 16.97
CA LEU A 3 1.29 -13.53 15.60
C LEU A 3 0.55 -14.30 14.49
N ILE A 4 -0.55 -14.95 14.81
CA ILE A 4 -1.26 -15.91 13.96
C ILE A 4 -1.90 -15.27 12.70
N GLY A 5 -2.13 -13.96 12.71
CA GLY A 5 -2.81 -13.26 11.61
C GLY A 5 -1.93 -12.61 10.55
N LEU A 6 -0.60 -12.75 10.64
CA LEU A 6 0.34 -11.89 9.90
C LEU A 6 0.94 -12.51 8.65
N VAL A 7 0.77 -13.79 8.42
CA VAL A 7 1.47 -14.50 7.35
C VAL A 7 0.48 -15.15 6.38
N GLY A 8 0.37 -14.59 5.20
CA GLY A 8 -0.31 -15.16 4.05
C GLY A 8 -1.61 -14.45 3.62
N SER A 9 -1.89 -14.49 2.34
CA SER A 9 -3.07 -13.89 1.70
C SER A 9 -4.37 -14.60 2.02
N GLU A 10 -4.30 -15.77 2.69
CA GLU A 10 -5.46 -16.53 3.15
C GLU A 10 -5.28 -16.84 4.64
N MET A 11 -6.22 -16.37 5.42
CA MET A 11 -6.26 -16.45 6.88
C MET A 11 -6.53 -17.90 7.32
N CYS A 12 -5.49 -18.73 7.37
CA CYS A 12 -5.62 -20.04 8.03
C CYS A 12 -5.53 -19.87 9.54
N ILE A 13 -6.60 -20.22 10.22
CA ILE A 13 -6.78 -20.16 11.71
C ILE A 13 -5.77 -21.03 12.49
N ARG A 14 -4.78 -21.64 11.82
CA ARG A 14 -3.85 -22.62 12.39
C ARG A 14 -2.36 -22.25 12.28
N ASP A 15 -2.03 -21.04 11.92
CA ASP A 15 -0.63 -20.63 11.85
C ASP A 15 -0.10 -20.35 13.25
N SER A 16 0.98 -21.00 13.66
CA SER A 16 1.62 -20.78 14.96
C SER A 16 3.09 -20.48 14.79
N LEU A 17 3.58 -19.50 15.56
CA LEU A 17 5.00 -19.20 15.66
C LEU A 17 5.63 -20.06 16.75
N ARG A 18 6.69 -20.81 16.40
CA ARG A 18 7.46 -21.63 17.33
C ARG A 18 8.93 -21.21 17.35
N VAL A 19 9.50 -21.21 18.55
CA VAL A 19 10.94 -21.05 18.75
C VAL A 19 11.54 -22.40 19.07
N VAL A 20 12.37 -22.91 18.17
CA VAL A 20 13.10 -24.19 18.31
C VAL A 20 14.50 -23.87 18.82
N ARG A 21 14.90 -24.48 19.95
CA ARG A 21 16.17 -24.17 20.64
C ARG A 21 17.30 -25.14 20.32
N LYS A 22 17.02 -26.30 19.76
CA LYS A 22 18.01 -27.34 19.45
C LYS A 22 17.78 -27.88 18.03
N PRO A 23 18.80 -28.16 17.24
CA PRO A 23 20.24 -27.99 17.53
C PRO A 23 20.72 -26.53 17.47
N ARG A 24 19.94 -25.62 16.87
CA ARG A 24 20.18 -24.17 16.80
C ARG A 24 18.90 -23.43 17.18
N LEU A 25 19.04 -22.16 17.59
CA LEU A 25 17.91 -21.30 17.81
C LEU A 25 17.30 -20.92 16.45
N GLU A 26 16.11 -21.42 16.17
CA GLU A 26 15.36 -21.16 14.94
C GLU A 26 13.95 -20.70 15.26
N MET A 27 13.45 -19.77 14.46
CA MET A 27 12.07 -19.33 14.52
C MET A 27 11.33 -19.94 13.33
N LYS A 28 10.27 -20.70 13.60
CA LYS A 28 9.48 -21.39 12.58
C LYS A 28 8.03 -20.98 12.65
N ILE A 29 7.40 -20.92 11.50
CA ILE A 29 5.97 -20.69 11.36
C ILE A 29 5.36 -21.96 10.80
N ASP A 30 4.36 -22.46 11.49
CA ASP A 30 3.58 -23.59 11.03
C ASP A 30 2.36 -23.06 10.28
N LYS A 31 2.28 -23.35 8.98
CA LYS A 31 1.16 -23.03 8.08
C LYS A 31 0.45 -24.35 7.76
N GLY A 32 -0.60 -24.68 8.50
CA GLY A 32 -1.24 -26.00 8.37
C GLY A 32 -0.23 -27.12 8.63
N ASP A 33 0.03 -27.96 7.61
CA ASP A 33 0.95 -29.08 7.69
C ASP A 33 2.41 -28.73 7.32
N ILE A 34 2.67 -27.48 6.95
CA ILE A 34 3.99 -27.03 6.51
C ILE A 34 4.64 -26.16 7.59
N SER A 35 5.87 -26.48 7.96
CA SER A 35 6.70 -25.67 8.87
C SER A 35 7.78 -24.94 8.09
N VAL A 36 7.74 -23.62 8.05
CA VAL A 36 8.68 -22.77 7.32
C VAL A 36 9.59 -22.04 8.33
N ASN A 37 10.91 -22.06 8.07
CA ASN A 37 11.83 -21.25 8.86
C ASN A 37 11.69 -19.77 8.48
N VAL A 38 11.66 -18.88 9.46
CA VAL A 38 11.57 -17.42 9.22
C VAL A 38 12.69 -16.92 8.29
N SER A 39 13.87 -17.55 8.33
CA SER A 39 14.96 -17.20 7.42
C SER A 39 14.63 -17.42 5.93
N GLN A 40 13.68 -18.29 5.62
CA GLN A 40 13.24 -18.65 4.26
C GLN A 40 12.11 -17.74 3.75
N MET A 41 11.59 -16.85 4.58
CA MET A 41 10.53 -15.92 4.21
C MET A 41 11.07 -14.77 3.37
N SER A 42 10.20 -14.10 2.63
CA SER A 42 10.53 -12.85 1.94
C SER A 42 10.92 -11.75 2.94
N ASP A 43 11.70 -10.78 2.49
CA ASP A 43 12.14 -9.70 3.37
C ASP A 43 10.97 -8.85 3.89
N GLY A 44 9.92 -8.65 3.07
CA GLY A 44 8.70 -7.98 3.51
C GLY A 44 7.96 -8.73 4.63
N GLU A 45 7.86 -10.05 4.52
CA GLU A 45 7.27 -10.87 5.60
C GLU A 45 8.10 -10.78 6.87
N LYS A 46 9.44 -10.86 6.76
CA LYS A 46 10.35 -10.70 7.90
C LYS A 46 10.21 -9.34 8.57
N CYS A 47 10.17 -8.24 7.78
CA CYS A 47 10.00 -6.89 8.30
C CYS A 47 8.67 -6.73 9.04
N THR A 48 7.58 -7.20 8.47
CA THR A 48 6.27 -7.14 9.10
C THR A 48 6.24 -7.94 10.40
N MET A 49 6.79 -9.16 10.41
CA MET A 49 6.90 -9.97 11.63
C MET A 49 7.75 -9.29 12.69
N ALA A 50 8.88 -8.68 12.30
CA ALA A 50 9.75 -7.97 13.21
C ALA A 50 9.02 -6.77 13.86
N LEU A 51 8.28 -5.99 13.07
CA LEU A 51 7.50 -4.85 13.56
C LEU A 51 6.47 -5.29 14.61
N PHE A 52 5.58 -6.21 14.24
CA PHE A 52 4.53 -6.66 15.15
C PHE A 52 5.09 -7.42 16.37
N GLY A 53 6.12 -8.24 16.15
CA GLY A 53 6.79 -8.98 17.22
C GLY A 53 7.51 -8.08 18.23
N ASP A 54 8.19 -7.03 17.76
CA ASP A 54 8.86 -6.08 18.67
C ASP A 54 7.84 -5.25 19.44
N LEU A 55 6.76 -4.78 18.80
CA LEU A 55 5.68 -4.08 19.47
C LEU A 55 5.02 -4.95 20.55
N ALA A 56 4.67 -6.20 20.21
CA ALA A 56 4.10 -7.15 21.16
C ALA A 56 5.04 -7.41 22.34
N ARG A 57 6.34 -7.60 22.07
CA ARG A 57 7.37 -7.78 23.09
C ARG A 57 7.47 -6.56 24.01
N ARG A 58 7.54 -5.36 23.47
CA ARG A 58 7.61 -4.11 24.25
C ARG A 58 6.38 -3.93 25.12
N LEU A 59 5.18 -4.15 24.58
CA LEU A 59 3.95 -4.04 25.33
C LEU A 59 3.86 -5.08 26.45
N THR A 60 4.32 -6.31 26.21
CA THR A 60 4.39 -7.36 27.22
C THR A 60 5.32 -6.97 28.38
N LEU A 61 6.48 -6.42 28.07
CA LEU A 61 7.44 -5.96 29.09
C LEU A 61 6.93 -4.75 29.87
N ALA A 62 6.23 -3.84 29.20
CA ALA A 62 5.68 -2.63 29.83
C ALA A 62 4.42 -2.92 30.68
N ASN A 63 3.71 -4.02 30.40
CA ASN A 63 2.44 -4.35 31.04
C ASN A 63 2.44 -5.77 31.63
N PRO A 64 3.38 -6.15 32.53
CA PRO A 64 3.56 -7.52 33.00
C PRO A 64 2.36 -8.06 33.79
N ASN A 65 1.57 -7.17 34.36
CA ASN A 65 0.42 -7.53 35.23
C ASN A 65 -0.93 -7.50 34.48
N LYS A 66 -0.95 -7.13 33.19
CA LYS A 66 -2.19 -7.16 32.39
C LYS A 66 -2.49 -8.57 31.90
N VAL A 67 -3.75 -8.98 31.94
CA VAL A 67 -4.24 -10.23 31.35
C VAL A 67 -3.94 -10.30 29.86
N ASN A 68 -4.13 -9.18 29.15
CA ASN A 68 -3.71 -9.02 27.77
C ASN A 68 -2.78 -7.80 27.66
N PRO A 69 -1.44 -8.02 27.61
CA PRO A 69 -0.47 -6.94 27.52
C PRO A 69 -0.61 -6.07 26.26
N LEU A 70 -1.16 -6.62 25.15
CA LEU A 70 -1.35 -5.86 23.90
C LEU A 70 -2.39 -4.74 24.02
N MET A 71 -3.24 -4.79 25.03
CA MET A 71 -4.17 -3.71 25.40
C MET A 71 -3.49 -2.61 26.24
N GLY A 72 -2.16 -2.56 26.21
CA GLY A 72 -1.40 -1.48 26.80
C GLY A 72 -1.55 -0.18 26.02
N ASN A 73 -1.43 0.96 26.71
CA ASN A 73 -1.44 2.28 26.09
C ASN A 73 -0.02 2.71 25.73
N GLY A 74 0.13 3.49 24.70
CA GLY A 74 1.43 4.04 24.31
C GLY A 74 1.34 4.87 23.03
N VAL A 75 2.48 5.43 22.65
CA VAL A 75 2.66 6.12 21.35
C VAL A 75 3.78 5.42 20.61
N VAL A 76 3.55 5.13 19.34
CA VAL A 76 4.52 4.45 18.46
C VAL A 76 4.72 5.30 17.22
N LEU A 77 5.98 5.60 16.94
CA LEU A 77 6.39 6.28 15.72
C LEU A 77 6.94 5.24 14.76
N ILE A 78 6.43 5.24 13.53
CA ILE A 78 6.87 4.35 12.45
C ILE A 78 7.21 5.21 11.24
N ASP A 79 8.44 5.13 10.81
CA ASP A 79 8.92 5.81 9.62
C ASP A 79 8.84 4.85 8.42
N GLU A 80 8.32 5.33 7.28
CA GLU A 80 8.17 4.56 6.04
C GLU A 80 7.57 3.16 6.24
N ILE A 81 6.33 3.11 6.74
CA ILE A 81 5.68 1.84 7.10
C ILE A 81 5.63 0.83 5.95
N GLU A 82 5.58 1.30 4.72
CA GLU A 82 5.54 0.46 3.51
C GLU A 82 6.86 -0.19 3.15
N LEU A 83 7.97 0.20 3.79
CA LEU A 83 9.31 -0.23 3.41
C LEU A 83 9.42 -1.76 3.37
N HIS A 84 9.84 -2.28 2.21
CA HIS A 84 9.93 -3.71 1.89
C HIS A 84 8.60 -4.48 1.89
N MET A 85 7.45 -3.84 2.05
CA MET A 85 6.16 -4.52 2.02
C MET A 85 5.65 -4.72 0.59
N HIS A 86 5.16 -5.93 0.31
CA HIS A 86 4.39 -6.18 -0.91
C HIS A 86 3.10 -5.33 -0.92
N PRO A 87 2.62 -4.81 -2.08
CA PRO A 87 1.41 -4.00 -2.18
C PRO A 87 0.18 -4.57 -1.46
N SER A 88 -0.02 -5.89 -1.51
CA SER A 88 -1.13 -6.55 -0.80
C SER A 88 -1.07 -6.44 0.73
N TRP A 89 0.13 -6.23 1.29
CA TRP A 89 0.36 -6.02 2.72
C TRP A 89 0.18 -4.56 3.09
N GLN A 90 0.65 -3.65 2.23
CA GLN A 90 0.44 -2.22 2.39
C GLN A 90 -1.05 -1.87 2.55
N ARG A 91 -1.94 -2.57 1.79
CA ARG A 91 -3.40 -2.42 1.93
C ARG A 91 -3.97 -2.86 3.28
N LYS A 92 -3.25 -3.65 4.04
CA LYS A 92 -3.78 -4.27 5.27
C LYS A 92 -3.08 -3.78 6.53
N VAL A 93 -1.91 -3.17 6.40
CA VAL A 93 -1.02 -2.89 7.54
C VAL A 93 -1.66 -1.95 8.56
N LEU A 94 -2.29 -0.86 8.12
CA LEU A 94 -2.94 0.11 8.99
C LEU A 94 -4.04 -0.56 9.83
N LYS A 95 -4.95 -1.26 9.15
CA LYS A 95 -6.03 -2.00 9.83
C LYS A 95 -5.48 -3.04 10.81
N LYS A 96 -4.44 -3.79 10.41
CA LYS A 96 -3.84 -4.81 11.27
C LYS A 96 -3.15 -4.23 12.51
N LEU A 97 -2.48 -3.08 12.38
CA LEU A 97 -1.90 -2.38 13.54
C LEU A 97 -2.99 -1.99 14.54
N LYS A 98 -4.06 -1.39 14.07
CA LYS A 98 -5.19 -0.97 14.89
C LYS A 98 -5.90 -2.15 15.55
N ASP A 99 -6.20 -3.20 14.79
CA ASP A 99 -6.87 -4.41 15.29
C ASP A 99 -6.03 -5.13 16.37
N THR A 100 -4.69 -5.11 16.19
CA THR A 100 -3.77 -5.82 17.12
C THR A 100 -3.43 -5.00 18.36
N PHE A 101 -3.32 -3.68 18.21
CA PHE A 101 -2.88 -2.75 19.26
C PHE A 101 -3.86 -1.58 19.42
N PRO A 102 -5.11 -1.82 19.85
CA PRO A 102 -6.20 -0.84 19.76
C PRO A 102 -6.01 0.40 20.64
N ASN A 103 -5.15 0.33 21.66
CA ASN A 103 -4.91 1.44 22.58
C ASN A 103 -3.56 2.16 22.31
N ILE A 104 -2.92 1.86 21.20
CA ILE A 104 -1.69 2.55 20.77
C ILE A 104 -2.06 3.71 19.86
N GLN A 105 -1.51 4.89 20.13
CA GLN A 105 -1.48 5.98 19.18
C GLN A 105 -0.32 5.78 18.21
N PHE A 106 -0.62 5.61 16.94
CA PHE A 106 0.39 5.50 15.89
C PHE A 106 0.63 6.86 15.24
N ILE A 107 1.91 7.22 15.06
CA ILE A 107 2.37 8.32 14.21
C ILE A 107 3.21 7.68 13.12
N ILE A 108 2.72 7.75 11.89
CA ILE A 108 3.25 6.95 10.78
C ILE A 108 3.61 7.88 9.63
N THR A 109 4.80 7.71 9.06
CA THR A 109 5.14 8.33 7.76
C THR A 109 4.99 7.30 6.66
N THR A 110 4.62 7.75 5.46
CA THR A 110 4.52 6.90 4.27
C THR A 110 4.69 7.72 3.00
N HIS A 111 5.31 7.11 2.00
CA HIS A 111 5.34 7.56 0.62
C HIS A 111 4.49 6.66 -0.30
N SER A 112 3.70 5.74 0.27
CA SER A 112 2.87 4.83 -0.51
C SER A 112 1.46 5.37 -0.73
N PRO A 113 1.03 5.58 -1.98
CA PRO A 113 -0.36 5.92 -2.29
C PRO A 113 -1.32 4.79 -1.88
N ILE A 114 -0.83 3.53 -1.83
CA ILE A 114 -1.62 2.38 -1.40
C ILE A 114 -1.94 2.47 0.10
N VAL A 115 -0.96 2.81 0.93
CA VAL A 115 -1.17 2.99 2.37
C VAL A 115 -2.12 4.16 2.63
N LEU A 116 -1.92 5.29 1.93
CA LEU A 116 -2.77 6.48 2.08
C LEU A 116 -4.23 6.22 1.69
N SER A 117 -4.47 5.44 0.62
CA SER A 117 -5.84 5.09 0.19
C SER A 117 -6.58 4.14 1.15
N GLU A 118 -5.89 3.54 2.11
CA GLU A 118 -6.47 2.67 3.15
C GLU A 118 -6.61 3.36 4.52
N ALA A 119 -6.23 4.65 4.61
CA ALA A 119 -6.37 5.43 5.82
C ALA A 119 -7.82 5.92 5.98
N ASP A 120 -8.58 5.22 6.82
CA ASP A 120 -9.99 5.48 7.13
C ASP A 120 -10.19 6.65 8.12
N ASP A 121 -11.42 6.83 8.62
CA ASP A 121 -11.83 7.90 9.56
C ASP A 121 -11.03 7.93 10.87
N ASP A 122 -10.37 6.85 11.22
CA ASP A 122 -9.58 6.76 12.45
C ASP A 122 -8.18 7.38 12.29
N TYR A 123 -7.81 7.76 11.06
CA TYR A 123 -6.52 8.38 10.75
C TYR A 123 -6.68 9.86 10.39
N LYS A 124 -5.83 10.67 11.01
CA LYS A 124 -5.65 12.07 10.60
C LYS A 124 -4.46 12.16 9.65
N LEU A 125 -4.74 12.53 8.41
CA LEU A 125 -3.71 12.70 7.39
C LEU A 125 -3.10 14.09 7.48
N LEU A 126 -1.77 14.15 7.44
CA LEU A 126 -0.98 15.38 7.47
C LEU A 126 0.00 15.35 6.31
N TYR A 127 0.02 16.40 5.51
CA TYR A 127 1.01 16.61 4.46
C TYR A 127 2.13 17.50 4.99
N THR A 128 3.37 17.07 4.81
CA THR A 128 4.54 17.85 5.22
C THR A 128 5.32 18.30 3.98
N HIS A 129 5.65 19.58 3.91
CA HIS A 129 6.44 20.13 2.82
C HIS A 129 7.44 21.17 3.31
N MET A 130 8.51 21.35 2.54
CA MET A 130 9.53 22.35 2.84
C MET A 130 9.07 23.71 2.32
N THR A 131 9.24 24.73 3.17
CA THR A 131 9.07 26.15 2.82
C THR A 131 10.37 26.91 3.09
N ASP A 132 10.48 28.15 2.64
CA ASP A 132 11.63 29.02 2.95
C ASP A 132 11.81 29.26 4.46
N LYS A 133 10.77 29.01 5.25
CA LYS A 133 10.77 29.17 6.72
C LYS A 133 10.96 27.87 7.50
N GLY A 134 11.11 26.74 6.81
CA GLY A 134 11.26 25.41 7.38
C GLY A 134 10.15 24.45 6.92
N VAL A 135 9.91 23.41 7.71
CA VAL A 135 8.85 22.43 7.42
C VAL A 135 7.50 23.00 7.80
N ASP A 136 6.56 22.97 6.87
CA ASP A 136 5.15 23.25 7.13
C ASP A 136 4.33 21.96 7.14
N VAL A 137 3.20 21.97 7.87
CA VAL A 137 2.35 20.80 8.07
C VAL A 137 0.89 21.19 7.86
N GLU A 138 0.28 20.63 6.83
CA GLU A 138 -1.10 20.89 6.48
C GLU A 138 -1.97 19.65 6.69
N PRO A 139 -3.17 19.80 7.29
CA PRO A 139 -4.13 18.72 7.34
C PRO A 139 -4.68 18.43 5.93
N VAL A 140 -4.71 17.18 5.55
CA VAL A 140 -5.27 16.72 4.28
C VAL A 140 -6.61 16.06 4.52
N GLY A 141 -7.52 16.19 3.55
CA GLY A 141 -8.80 15.48 3.56
C GLY A 141 -8.63 13.96 3.47
N ARG A 142 -9.74 13.26 3.63
CA ARG A 142 -9.79 11.79 3.51
C ARG A 142 -9.36 11.34 2.12
N MET A 143 -8.64 10.22 2.09
CA MET A 143 -8.19 9.58 0.86
C MET A 143 -8.75 8.16 0.69
N ASP A 144 -9.51 7.66 1.67
CA ASP A 144 -10.17 6.37 1.60
C ASP A 144 -11.14 6.34 0.40
N GLY A 145 -11.06 5.28 -0.38
CA GLY A 145 -11.85 5.13 -1.61
C GLY A 145 -11.28 5.83 -2.85
N TYR A 146 -10.22 6.61 -2.74
CA TYR A 146 -9.48 7.07 -3.91
C TYR A 146 -8.67 5.92 -4.50
N ASP A 147 -8.57 5.87 -5.83
CA ASP A 147 -7.60 4.98 -6.46
C ASP A 147 -6.17 5.52 -6.28
N THR A 148 -5.19 4.64 -6.41
CA THR A 148 -3.79 4.99 -6.18
C THR A 148 -3.26 6.04 -7.16
N SER A 149 -3.82 6.11 -8.38
CA SER A 149 -3.44 7.11 -9.39
C SER A 149 -3.91 8.49 -8.96
N ALA A 150 -5.14 8.60 -8.47
CA ALA A 150 -5.68 9.85 -7.96
C ALA A 150 -4.89 10.36 -6.71
N VAL A 151 -4.49 9.45 -5.82
CA VAL A 151 -3.63 9.81 -4.67
C VAL A 151 -2.28 10.33 -5.14
N LEU A 152 -1.64 9.66 -6.10
CA LEU A 152 -0.36 10.09 -6.68
C LEU A 152 -0.45 11.49 -7.29
N GLU A 153 -1.48 11.76 -8.09
CA GLU A 153 -1.60 13.00 -8.85
C GLU A 153 -2.07 14.18 -7.99
N GLN A 154 -3.08 13.96 -7.15
CA GLN A 154 -3.71 15.05 -6.42
C GLN A 154 -2.98 15.42 -5.12
N PHE A 155 -2.38 14.42 -4.46
CA PHE A 155 -1.79 14.62 -3.13
C PHE A 155 -0.28 14.49 -3.11
N MET A 156 0.30 13.64 -3.97
CA MET A 156 1.75 13.45 -4.01
C MET A 156 2.45 14.24 -5.13
N GLY A 157 1.68 14.96 -5.96
CA GLY A 157 2.21 15.81 -7.03
C GLY A 157 3.01 15.05 -8.09
N THR A 158 2.76 13.75 -8.23
CA THR A 158 3.46 12.86 -9.14
C THR A 158 2.47 12.29 -10.16
N LYS A 159 2.90 12.20 -11.42
CA LYS A 159 2.07 11.62 -12.47
C LYS A 159 1.98 10.10 -12.35
N SER A 160 0.78 9.56 -12.56
CA SER A 160 0.53 8.12 -12.54
C SER A 160 1.01 7.42 -13.80
N ILE A 161 1.12 8.17 -14.91
CA ILE A 161 1.54 7.69 -16.23
C ILE A 161 2.82 8.42 -16.63
N ASN A 162 3.68 7.73 -17.34
CA ASN A 162 4.91 8.31 -17.86
C ASN A 162 4.59 9.47 -18.83
N GLU A 163 5.37 10.54 -18.76
CA GLU A 163 5.13 11.81 -19.43
C GLU A 163 4.98 11.68 -20.97
N LYS A 164 5.73 10.75 -21.59
CA LYS A 164 5.65 10.49 -23.02
C LYS A 164 4.28 9.91 -23.39
N THR A 165 3.82 8.92 -22.65
CA THR A 165 2.51 8.27 -22.85
C THR A 165 1.36 9.24 -22.62
N GLU A 166 1.43 10.01 -21.53
CA GLU A 166 0.43 11.04 -21.21
C GLU A 166 0.29 12.08 -22.33
N ARG A 167 1.42 12.61 -22.81
CA ARG A 167 1.43 13.56 -23.92
C ARG A 167 0.79 12.97 -25.18
N TYR A 168 1.05 11.70 -25.44
CA TYR A 168 0.48 10.98 -26.58
C TYR A 168 -1.03 10.82 -26.45
N ILE A 169 -1.50 10.40 -25.28
CA ILE A 169 -2.93 10.28 -24.93
C ILE A 169 -3.63 11.64 -25.10
N HIS A 170 -3.02 12.71 -24.58
CA HIS A 170 -3.58 14.05 -24.72
C HIS A 170 -3.74 14.49 -26.18
N LEU A 171 -2.73 14.27 -27.02
CA LEU A 171 -2.78 14.60 -28.45
C LEU A 171 -3.84 13.77 -29.19
N MET A 172 -3.94 12.49 -28.87
CA MET A 172 -4.94 11.58 -29.43
C MET A 172 -6.37 12.05 -29.12
N TYR A 173 -6.68 12.37 -27.88
CA TYR A 173 -8.02 12.88 -27.50
C TYR A 173 -8.29 14.27 -28.10
N LYS A 174 -7.30 15.12 -28.22
CA LYS A 174 -7.42 16.42 -28.89
C LYS A 174 -7.83 16.25 -30.34
N ASP A 175 -7.24 15.30 -31.10
CA ASP A 175 -7.63 15.03 -32.48
C ASP A 175 -9.05 14.46 -32.55
N ILE A 176 -9.46 13.58 -31.64
CA ILE A 176 -10.85 13.10 -31.56
C ILE A 176 -11.82 14.27 -31.37
N GLN A 177 -11.50 15.21 -30.46
CA GLN A 177 -12.35 16.37 -30.17
C GLN A 177 -12.45 17.33 -31.36
N ASN A 178 -11.34 17.50 -32.09
CA ASN A 178 -11.29 18.37 -33.28
C ASN A 178 -11.89 17.73 -34.54
N GLY A 179 -12.31 16.48 -34.51
CA GLY A 179 -12.86 15.75 -35.63
C GLY A 179 -11.81 15.19 -36.59
N ASN A 180 -10.53 15.21 -36.22
CA ASN A 180 -9.41 14.67 -36.99
C ASN A 180 -9.32 13.14 -36.78
N TYR A 181 -10.34 12.41 -37.24
CA TYR A 181 -10.48 10.98 -36.89
C TYR A 181 -9.43 10.08 -37.52
N ALA A 182 -8.88 10.47 -38.70
CA ALA A 182 -7.81 9.72 -39.35
C ALA A 182 -6.52 9.77 -38.52
N GLU A 183 -6.09 10.98 -38.14
CA GLU A 183 -4.91 11.21 -37.33
C GLU A 183 -5.08 10.63 -35.90
N ALA A 184 -6.28 10.72 -35.33
CA ALA A 184 -6.61 10.12 -34.05
C ALA A 184 -6.47 8.58 -34.07
N LYS A 185 -6.95 7.94 -35.18
CA LYS A 185 -6.84 6.49 -35.34
C LYS A 185 -5.37 6.04 -35.44
N GLU A 186 -4.54 6.75 -36.20
CA GLU A 186 -3.11 6.49 -36.28
C GLU A 186 -2.45 6.55 -34.89
N LYS A 187 -2.78 7.59 -34.09
CA LYS A 187 -2.27 7.72 -32.72
C LYS A 187 -2.78 6.62 -31.78
N VAL A 188 -4.02 6.16 -31.95
CA VAL A 188 -4.54 5.01 -31.18
C VAL A 188 -3.74 3.75 -31.48
N ASP A 189 -3.47 3.46 -32.75
CA ASP A 189 -2.73 2.27 -33.15
C ASP A 189 -1.25 2.35 -32.68
N GLU A 190 -0.68 3.55 -32.73
CA GLU A 190 0.67 3.81 -32.22
C GLU A 190 0.74 3.68 -30.70
N LEU A 191 -0.24 4.22 -29.95
CA LEU A 191 -0.37 4.05 -28.51
C LEU A 191 -0.52 2.57 -28.14
N ALA A 192 -1.32 1.81 -28.88
CA ALA A 192 -1.49 0.38 -28.70
C ALA A 192 -0.17 -0.39 -28.88
N SER A 193 0.63 0.02 -29.88
CA SER A 193 1.96 -0.58 -30.11
C SER A 193 2.97 -0.26 -29.01
N MET A 194 2.89 0.94 -28.41
CA MET A 194 3.80 1.41 -27.35
C MET A 194 3.42 0.85 -25.97
N THR A 195 2.16 0.51 -25.76
CA THR A 195 1.63 0.06 -24.48
C THR A 195 1.03 -1.34 -24.57
N SER A 196 -0.24 -1.44 -24.92
CA SER A 196 -0.99 -2.68 -25.14
C SER A 196 -2.31 -2.40 -25.81
N GLU A 197 -2.80 -3.35 -26.61
CA GLU A 197 -4.17 -3.35 -27.14
C GLU A 197 -5.25 -3.24 -26.04
N ASN A 198 -4.92 -3.72 -24.82
CA ASN A 198 -5.80 -3.69 -23.66
C ASN A 198 -5.61 -2.43 -22.79
N HIS A 199 -4.80 -1.45 -23.21
CA HIS A 199 -4.66 -0.20 -22.46
C HIS A 199 -6.02 0.53 -22.42
N PRO A 200 -6.46 1.02 -21.23
CA PRO A 200 -7.78 1.64 -21.07
C PRO A 200 -8.05 2.75 -22.11
N ASP A 201 -7.08 3.65 -22.33
CA ASP A 201 -7.24 4.75 -23.29
C ASP A 201 -7.31 4.28 -24.72
N VAL A 202 -6.64 3.20 -25.10
CA VAL A 202 -6.76 2.59 -26.45
C VAL A 202 -8.19 2.07 -26.66
N ILE A 203 -8.72 1.34 -25.68
CA ILE A 203 -10.08 0.80 -25.74
C ILE A 203 -11.10 1.94 -25.81
N MET A 204 -10.99 2.93 -24.93
CA MET A 204 -11.92 4.06 -24.88
C MET A 204 -11.87 4.89 -26.15
N ALA A 205 -10.69 5.22 -26.68
CA ALA A 205 -10.54 5.97 -27.91
C ALA A 205 -11.12 5.23 -29.11
N ARG A 206 -10.91 3.91 -29.23
CA ARG A 206 -11.53 3.09 -30.28
C ARG A 206 -13.05 3.07 -30.20
N MET A 207 -13.62 3.01 -29.00
CA MET A 207 -15.07 3.11 -28.79
C MET A 207 -15.60 4.47 -29.21
N GLU A 208 -14.92 5.55 -28.84
CA GLU A 208 -15.30 6.91 -29.19
C GLU A 208 -15.22 7.16 -30.71
N LEU A 209 -14.15 6.71 -31.37
CA LEU A 209 -14.02 6.78 -32.82
C LEU A 209 -15.12 5.99 -33.55
N LYS A 210 -15.51 4.81 -33.06
CA LYS A 210 -16.63 4.04 -33.58
C LYS A 210 -17.95 4.79 -33.46
N ARG A 211 -18.19 5.43 -32.31
CA ARG A 211 -19.43 6.17 -32.04
C ARG A 211 -19.58 7.41 -32.95
N ARG A 212 -18.48 8.04 -33.29
CA ARG A 212 -18.49 9.28 -34.09
C ARG A 212 -18.39 9.04 -35.61
N ASN A 213 -17.92 7.87 -36.05
CA ASN A 213 -17.84 7.47 -37.45
C ASN A 213 -19.05 6.63 -37.95
N GLY A 214 -19.99 6.30 -37.09
CA GLY A 214 -21.23 5.61 -37.41
C GLY A 214 -22.41 6.55 -37.30
#